data_30ff69a2796d05042b124e90712fe64b
#
_entry.id   30ff69a2796d05042b124e90712fe64b
#
_cell.length_a   1.000
_cell.length_b   1.000
_cell.length_c   1.000
_cell.angle_alpha   90.00
_cell.angle_beta   90.00
_cell.angle_gamma   90.00
#
_symmetry.space_group_name_H-M   'P 1'
#
loop_
_entity.id
_entity.type
_entity.pdbx_description
1 polymer ?
#
loop_
_entity_poly.entity_id
_entity_poly.type
_entity_poly.pdbx_seq_one_letter_code
_entity_poly.pdbx_strand_id
1 'polypeptide(L)'
;MSTALRFTPLFVALAATMPLAAQAGNEPAEGFIEGSFLSLNARNFYLNRNQRDRGNADSREWGQGFIAKFSSGYTPGMLGFGIDAHAMLGLKLDGGGGHAGTSILPYSFDEDGGRNKAPGSFSTAGAALKLKAFDTELKAGDLFLSNPVIAGGETRMLPQTFRGVSLTNHSIDGLMLEAGQASFTKPYNQSGHRRIDTFYGSLPEGSESRHMNWAGGTWNPSPSLLTSLYAAELEDIWNQYYVDFSYTHVVNDQLSLTPALHFYHTQDTGQALLGKIDNNTYSISLGANVGYHSVSAAYQRVNGNTPFDYINLGDSVYLDNSRMYSDFNGPNERSWKLQYGYDFSGLGVPGLTTSLSYSRGEMDMTEAARDSAGYSGWYNPDGKNARHWERDLDVHYVFQEGDFKDLSVQLRWATHRVSQGYSQVDNNVDEYRVIVDYPLDVF
;
A
#
# COMPACT_ATOMS: atom_id res chain seq x y z
N MET A 1 -4.15 -20.83 -41.10
CA MET A 1 -4.14 -19.52 -40.48
C MET A 1 -4.35 -19.79 -39.00
N SER A 2 -3.25 -19.80 -38.24
CA SER A 2 -3.25 -20.12 -36.80
C SER A 2 -3.27 -18.75 -36.04
N THR A 3 -4.38 -18.46 -35.41
CA THR A 3 -4.54 -17.30 -34.52
C THR A 3 -3.86 -17.64 -33.20
N ALA A 4 -2.66 -17.14 -32.99
CA ALA A 4 -1.98 -17.25 -31.72
C ALA A 4 -2.71 -16.33 -30.70
N LEU A 5 -3.47 -16.93 -29.80
CA LEU A 5 -3.97 -16.25 -28.60
C LEU A 5 -2.76 -15.85 -27.74
N ARG A 6 -2.50 -14.58 -27.63
CA ARG A 6 -1.54 -14.04 -26.67
C ARG A 6 -2.20 -14.02 -25.30
N PHE A 7 -1.86 -15.00 -24.46
CA PHE A 7 -2.22 -14.98 -23.05
C PHE A 7 -1.31 -14.02 -22.31
N THR A 8 -1.88 -12.97 -21.76
CA THR A 8 -1.21 -12.13 -20.79
C THR A 8 -1.31 -12.84 -19.43
N PRO A 9 -0.21 -13.21 -18.76
CA PRO A 9 -0.30 -13.82 -17.44
C PRO A 9 -0.91 -12.82 -16.46
N LEU A 10 -2.07 -13.14 -15.91
CA LEU A 10 -2.70 -12.37 -14.86
C LEU A 10 -1.94 -12.65 -13.56
N PHE A 11 -1.02 -11.76 -13.22
CA PHE A 11 -0.44 -11.73 -11.89
C PHE A 11 -1.53 -11.31 -10.90
N VAL A 12 -2.14 -12.27 -10.19
CA VAL A 12 -2.77 -12.00 -8.90
C VAL A 12 -1.67 -12.09 -7.83
N ALA A 13 -0.63 -11.28 -8.02
CA ALA A 13 0.06 -10.72 -6.89
C ALA A 13 -0.92 -9.72 -6.26
N LEU A 14 -0.88 -9.51 -4.95
CA LEU A 14 -1.13 -8.18 -4.40
C LEU A 14 -0.01 -7.29 -4.97
N ALA A 15 -0.07 -7.08 -6.28
CA ALA A 15 0.64 -6.02 -6.89
C ALA A 15 -0.04 -4.78 -6.31
N ALA A 16 0.64 -4.11 -5.38
CA ALA A 16 0.63 -2.68 -5.51
C ALA A 16 0.64 -2.46 -7.02
N THR A 17 -0.43 -1.92 -7.58
CA THR A 17 -0.45 -1.48 -8.96
C THR A 17 0.72 -0.51 -9.03
N MET A 18 1.89 -1.03 -9.42
CA MET A 18 2.95 -0.11 -9.82
C MET A 18 2.29 0.72 -10.91
N PRO A 19 2.18 2.05 -10.75
CA PRO A 19 1.85 2.85 -11.91
C PRO A 19 2.84 2.35 -12.96
N LEU A 20 2.33 1.96 -14.14
CA LEU A 20 3.20 1.81 -15.29
C LEU A 20 4.00 3.11 -15.34
N ALA A 21 5.20 3.08 -14.76
CA ALA A 21 6.17 4.09 -15.07
C ALA A 21 6.29 3.97 -16.58
N ALA A 22 5.72 4.94 -17.29
CA ALA A 22 5.84 5.02 -18.72
C ALA A 22 7.32 4.75 -19.00
N GLN A 23 7.62 3.69 -19.75
CA GLN A 23 8.97 3.43 -20.19
C GLN A 23 9.44 4.73 -20.82
N ALA A 24 10.25 5.48 -20.07
CA ALA A 24 10.95 6.63 -20.59
C ALA A 24 12.06 6.10 -21.49
N GLY A 25 11.66 5.54 -22.64
CA GLY A 25 12.58 5.30 -23.73
C GLY A 25 13.16 6.64 -24.19
N ASN A 26 14.29 6.62 -24.86
CA ASN A 26 14.98 7.74 -25.53
C ASN A 26 14.14 8.40 -26.64
N GLU A 27 12.84 8.61 -26.44
CA GLU A 27 12.03 9.43 -27.32
C GLU A 27 12.40 10.90 -27.10
N PRO A 28 12.55 11.71 -28.18
CA PRO A 28 12.72 13.14 -28.06
C PRO A 28 11.59 13.68 -27.18
N ALA A 29 11.90 14.53 -26.20
CA ALA A 29 10.91 15.09 -25.29
C ALA A 29 9.76 15.68 -26.12
N GLU A 30 8.60 15.02 -26.11
CA GLU A 30 7.36 15.62 -26.60
C GLU A 30 7.20 16.93 -25.85
N GLY A 31 6.97 18.05 -26.54
CA GLY A 31 6.97 19.39 -25.95
C GLY A 31 6.17 19.51 -24.65
N PHE A 32 6.34 20.58 -23.93
CA PHE A 32 5.71 20.79 -22.61
C PHE A 32 4.18 20.60 -22.64
N ILE A 33 3.51 21.01 -23.70
CA ILE A 33 2.05 20.88 -23.89
C ILE A 33 1.71 19.54 -24.55
N GLU A 34 2.42 19.20 -25.62
CA GLU A 34 2.17 18.03 -26.47
C GLU A 34 2.34 16.72 -25.69
N GLY A 35 3.28 16.68 -24.76
CA GLY A 35 3.50 15.55 -23.86
C GLY A 35 2.71 15.64 -22.53
N SER A 36 1.68 16.50 -22.46
CA SER A 36 0.86 16.59 -21.26
C SER A 36 -0.18 15.49 -21.19
N PHE A 37 -0.47 15.08 -19.97
CA PHE A 37 -1.47 14.06 -19.66
C PHE A 37 -2.35 14.53 -18.50
N LEU A 38 -3.67 14.35 -18.62
CA LEU A 38 -4.64 14.60 -17.56
C LEU A 38 -5.49 13.34 -17.34
N SER A 39 -5.39 12.77 -16.17
CA SER A 39 -6.30 11.71 -15.73
C SER A 39 -7.28 12.21 -14.68
N LEU A 40 -8.49 11.71 -14.75
CA LEU A 40 -9.52 11.87 -13.74
C LEU A 40 -9.89 10.48 -13.23
N ASN A 41 -10.10 10.36 -11.92
CA ASN A 41 -10.65 9.12 -11.34
C ASN A 41 -11.81 9.48 -10.43
N ALA A 42 -12.94 8.81 -10.60
CA ALA A 42 -14.10 8.88 -9.72
C ALA A 42 -14.17 7.57 -8.92
N ARG A 43 -13.93 7.64 -7.60
CA ARG A 43 -13.94 6.48 -6.70
C ARG A 43 -15.09 6.60 -5.71
N ASN A 44 -16.06 5.71 -5.82
CA ASN A 44 -17.09 5.52 -4.82
C ASN A 44 -16.62 4.45 -3.83
N PHE A 45 -16.63 4.75 -2.53
CA PHE A 45 -16.10 3.85 -1.52
C PHE A 45 -17.07 3.74 -0.34
N TYR A 46 -17.57 2.52 -0.12
CA TYR A 46 -18.32 2.15 1.07
C TYR A 46 -17.52 1.17 1.90
N LEU A 47 -17.38 1.42 3.20
CA LEU A 47 -16.76 0.52 4.16
C LEU A 47 -17.62 0.41 5.42
N ASN A 48 -17.91 -0.83 5.80
CA ASN A 48 -18.58 -1.17 7.04
C ASN A 48 -17.71 -2.15 7.84
N ARG A 49 -17.39 -1.81 9.07
CA ARG A 49 -16.62 -2.58 10.01
C ARG A 49 -17.45 -2.89 11.24
N ASN A 50 -17.90 -4.13 11.33
CA ASN A 50 -18.71 -4.62 12.45
C ASN A 50 -17.79 -5.21 13.51
N GLN A 51 -17.74 -4.58 14.68
CA GLN A 51 -17.03 -5.07 15.85
C GLN A 51 -17.83 -6.19 16.49
N ARG A 52 -17.19 -7.32 16.77
CA ARG A 52 -17.84 -8.49 17.38
C ARG A 52 -17.65 -8.56 18.88
N ASP A 53 -16.75 -7.77 19.43
CA ASP A 53 -16.46 -7.70 20.85
C ASP A 53 -17.39 -6.70 21.54
N ARG A 54 -17.83 -7.05 22.75
CA ARG A 54 -18.75 -6.21 23.52
C ARG A 54 -18.11 -4.87 23.88
N GLY A 55 -18.86 -3.80 23.66
CA GLY A 55 -18.45 -2.44 24.04
C GLY A 55 -17.72 -1.68 22.93
N ASN A 56 -17.36 -2.32 21.83
CA ASN A 56 -16.78 -1.65 20.69
C ASN A 56 -17.87 -1.19 19.71
N ALA A 57 -17.78 0.07 19.27
CA ALA A 57 -18.74 0.63 18.32
C ALA A 57 -18.37 0.22 16.89
N ASP A 58 -19.38 -0.14 16.09
CA ASP A 58 -19.24 -0.35 14.67
C ASP A 58 -18.82 0.94 13.96
N SER A 59 -18.10 0.81 12.86
CA SER A 59 -17.73 1.93 12.00
C SER A 59 -18.29 1.72 10.60
N ARG A 60 -18.93 2.75 10.05
CA ARG A 60 -19.49 2.69 8.70
C ARG A 60 -19.42 4.06 8.05
N GLU A 61 -18.79 4.11 6.89
CA GLU A 61 -18.65 5.34 6.12
C GLU A 61 -18.87 5.04 4.63
N TRP A 62 -19.44 6.02 3.95
CA TRP A 62 -19.63 6.01 2.51
C TRP A 62 -19.23 7.36 1.94
N GLY A 63 -18.36 7.36 0.95
CA GLY A 63 -17.84 8.56 0.33
C GLY A 63 -17.69 8.46 -1.18
N GLN A 64 -17.65 9.62 -1.83
CA GLN A 64 -17.31 9.78 -3.23
C GLN A 64 -16.03 10.58 -3.33
N GLY A 65 -14.98 9.99 -3.91
CA GLY A 65 -13.73 10.64 -4.24
C GLY A 65 -13.69 11.07 -5.70
N PHE A 66 -13.05 12.20 -5.95
CA PHE A 66 -12.63 12.65 -7.28
C PHE A 66 -11.15 12.98 -7.21
N ILE A 67 -10.37 12.43 -8.11
CA ILE A 67 -8.92 12.59 -8.16
C ILE A 67 -8.55 13.05 -9.57
N ALA A 68 -7.97 14.24 -9.68
CA ALA A 68 -7.42 14.76 -10.91
C ALA A 68 -5.89 14.78 -10.79
N LYS A 69 -5.19 14.19 -11.76
CA LYS A 69 -3.72 14.22 -11.87
C LYS A 69 -3.34 14.76 -13.24
N PHE A 70 -2.55 15.82 -13.24
CA PHE A 70 -1.98 16.44 -14.43
C PHE A 70 -0.46 16.25 -14.41
N SER A 71 0.11 15.89 -15.54
CA SER A 71 1.55 15.84 -15.76
C SER A 71 1.85 16.52 -17.10
N SER A 72 2.65 17.58 -17.10
CA SER A 72 3.12 18.19 -18.36
C SER A 72 4.15 17.32 -19.05
N GLY A 73 4.38 17.50 -20.34
CA GLY A 73 5.63 17.08 -20.96
C GLY A 73 6.81 17.90 -20.45
N TYR A 74 7.94 17.80 -21.12
CA TYR A 74 9.16 18.55 -20.80
C TYR A 74 9.45 19.61 -21.87
N THR A 75 10.00 20.76 -21.44
CA THR A 75 10.55 21.73 -22.39
C THR A 75 11.69 21.10 -23.21
N PRO A 76 11.82 21.45 -24.52
CA PRO A 76 12.91 20.96 -25.33
C PRO A 76 14.28 21.41 -24.81
N GLY A 77 15.32 20.59 -25.00
CA GLY A 77 16.71 20.90 -24.64
C GLY A 77 17.38 19.78 -23.85
N MET A 78 18.65 20.01 -23.49
CA MET A 78 19.41 19.04 -22.67
C MET A 78 18.87 18.92 -21.23
N LEU A 79 18.22 19.98 -20.74
CA LEU A 79 17.54 20.04 -19.47
C LEU A 79 16.06 20.41 -19.73
N GLY A 80 15.20 19.44 -19.54
CA GLY A 80 13.76 19.61 -19.67
C GLY A 80 13.12 20.04 -18.35
N PHE A 81 12.20 20.99 -18.42
CA PHE A 81 11.38 21.44 -17.29
C PHE A 81 9.94 20.98 -17.47
N GLY A 82 9.31 20.54 -16.43
CA GLY A 82 7.92 20.14 -16.39
C GLY A 82 7.28 20.38 -15.03
N ILE A 83 5.99 20.10 -14.94
CA ILE A 83 5.21 20.22 -13.70
C ILE A 83 4.22 19.04 -13.60
N ASP A 84 4.11 18.50 -12.42
CA ASP A 84 3.00 17.65 -12.01
C ASP A 84 2.07 18.43 -11.09
N ALA A 85 0.77 18.22 -11.21
CA ALA A 85 -0.22 18.81 -10.31
C ALA A 85 -1.35 17.82 -10.04
N HIS A 86 -1.97 17.93 -8.87
CA HIS A 86 -3.14 17.13 -8.54
C HIS A 86 -4.16 17.94 -7.75
N ALA A 87 -5.42 17.56 -7.87
CA ALA A 87 -6.51 18.02 -7.03
C ALA A 87 -7.38 16.84 -6.65
N MET A 88 -7.76 16.77 -5.38
CA MET A 88 -8.57 15.69 -4.84
C MET A 88 -9.73 16.26 -4.02
N LEU A 89 -10.90 15.66 -4.17
CA LEU A 89 -12.12 16.01 -3.44
C LEU A 89 -12.77 14.75 -2.90
N GLY A 90 -13.00 14.71 -1.60
CA GLY A 90 -13.80 13.69 -0.94
C GLY A 90 -15.14 14.27 -0.48
N LEU A 91 -16.22 13.64 -0.87
CA LEU A 91 -17.60 13.99 -0.46
C LEU A 91 -18.14 12.87 0.42
N LYS A 92 -18.69 13.24 1.56
CA LYS A 92 -19.41 12.29 2.43
C LYS A 92 -20.81 12.02 1.85
N LEU A 93 -21.12 10.75 1.61
CA LEU A 93 -22.45 10.28 1.25
C LEU A 93 -23.22 9.77 2.48
N ASP A 94 -22.54 8.99 3.37
CA ASP A 94 -23.05 8.56 4.67
C ASP A 94 -21.88 8.43 5.67
N GLY A 95 -22.13 8.63 6.94
CA GLY A 95 -21.15 8.61 8.03
C GLY A 95 -21.58 9.57 9.13
N GLY A 96 -22.52 9.14 9.95
CA GLY A 96 -23.05 9.92 11.07
C GLY A 96 -22.11 9.94 12.28
N GLY A 97 -22.45 10.74 13.31
CA GLY A 97 -21.81 10.69 14.62
C GLY A 97 -21.87 9.27 15.21
N GLY A 98 -20.77 8.82 15.83
CA GLY A 98 -20.65 7.47 16.39
C GLY A 98 -20.28 6.36 15.41
N HIS A 99 -20.29 6.61 14.10
CA HIS A 99 -19.96 5.60 13.07
C HIS A 99 -18.68 5.92 12.27
N ALA A 100 -18.03 7.05 12.49
CA ALA A 100 -16.78 7.41 11.88
C ALA A 100 -15.63 6.45 12.31
N GLY A 101 -14.51 6.44 11.56
CA GLY A 101 -13.30 5.73 11.95
C GLY A 101 -12.93 4.56 11.05
N THR A 102 -13.49 4.48 9.84
CA THR A 102 -13.00 3.56 8.81
C THR A 102 -11.81 4.12 8.04
N SER A 103 -11.46 5.37 8.31
CA SER A 103 -10.42 6.14 7.62
C SER A 103 -10.73 6.47 6.15
N ILE A 104 -11.98 6.35 5.69
CA ILE A 104 -12.40 6.87 4.38
C ILE A 104 -12.58 8.38 4.46
N LEU A 105 -13.21 8.85 5.53
CA LEU A 105 -13.50 10.27 5.80
C LEU A 105 -12.64 10.79 6.94
N PRO A 106 -12.40 12.12 7.02
CA PRO A 106 -11.79 12.73 8.19
C PRO A 106 -12.67 12.53 9.44
N TYR A 107 -12.04 12.27 10.56
CA TYR A 107 -12.71 12.25 11.85
C TYR A 107 -11.80 12.79 12.95
N SER A 108 -12.39 13.22 14.05
CA SER A 108 -11.71 13.58 15.28
C SER A 108 -12.43 12.94 16.47
N PHE A 109 -11.75 12.87 17.60
CA PHE A 109 -12.39 12.52 18.87
C PHE A 109 -12.92 13.78 19.52
N ASP A 110 -14.05 13.68 20.21
CA ASP A 110 -14.53 14.72 21.11
C ASP A 110 -13.84 14.65 22.48
N GLU A 111 -14.13 15.60 23.37
CA GLU A 111 -13.52 15.69 24.70
C GLU A 111 -13.81 14.45 25.58
N ASP A 112 -14.89 13.75 25.31
CA ASP A 112 -15.29 12.51 26.00
C ASP A 112 -14.75 11.24 25.32
N GLY A 113 -13.91 11.37 24.26
CA GLY A 113 -13.35 10.27 23.49
C GLY A 113 -14.32 9.65 22.48
N GLY A 114 -15.50 10.25 22.27
CA GLY A 114 -16.42 9.88 21.21
C GLY A 114 -15.94 10.27 19.83
N ARG A 115 -16.35 9.52 18.81
CA ARG A 115 -15.99 9.84 17.42
C ARG A 115 -16.91 10.92 16.87
N ASN A 116 -16.34 12.07 16.55
CA ASN A 116 -17.06 13.16 15.93
C ASN A 116 -17.59 12.79 14.55
N LYS A 117 -18.64 13.48 14.15
CA LYS A 117 -19.19 13.37 12.81
C LYS A 117 -18.19 13.87 11.78
N ALA A 118 -17.94 13.07 10.74
CA ALA A 118 -17.10 13.48 9.61
C ALA A 118 -17.68 14.74 8.90
N PRO A 119 -16.82 15.64 8.41
CA PRO A 119 -17.26 16.80 7.61
C PRO A 119 -17.94 16.34 6.33
N GLY A 120 -18.77 17.20 5.72
CA GLY A 120 -19.48 16.90 4.48
C GLY A 120 -18.56 16.74 3.27
N SER A 121 -17.42 17.40 3.31
CA SER A 121 -16.40 17.33 2.26
C SER A 121 -15.02 17.64 2.84
N PHE A 122 -14.00 17.18 2.14
CA PHE A 122 -12.59 17.56 2.35
C PHE A 122 -11.86 17.52 1.01
N SER A 123 -10.83 18.33 0.87
CA SER A 123 -10.12 18.44 -0.40
C SER A 123 -8.65 18.78 -0.20
N THR A 124 -7.86 18.52 -1.21
CA THR A 124 -6.46 18.92 -1.26
C THR A 124 -6.06 19.20 -2.71
N ALA A 125 -5.05 20.03 -2.87
CA ALA A 125 -4.35 20.24 -4.13
C ALA A 125 -2.85 20.32 -3.85
N GLY A 126 -2.05 19.87 -4.78
CA GLY A 126 -0.61 19.90 -4.70
C GLY A 126 0.03 19.95 -6.08
N ALA A 127 1.31 20.29 -6.10
CA ALA A 127 2.11 20.31 -7.30
C ALA A 127 3.56 19.94 -7.00
N ALA A 128 4.28 19.48 -8.04
CA ALA A 128 5.70 19.25 -8.02
C ALA A 128 6.32 19.81 -9.31
N LEU A 129 7.45 20.48 -9.17
CA LEU A 129 8.31 20.79 -10.30
C LEU A 129 9.09 19.53 -10.69
N LYS A 130 9.32 19.34 -11.97
CA LYS A 130 10.13 18.24 -12.47
C LYS A 130 11.18 18.72 -13.45
N LEU A 131 12.37 18.16 -13.32
CA LEU A 131 13.53 18.40 -14.18
C LEU A 131 13.96 17.07 -14.76
N LYS A 132 14.21 17.00 -16.05
CA LYS A 132 14.74 15.82 -16.72
C LYS A 132 16.02 16.17 -17.48
N ALA A 133 17.06 15.38 -17.24
CA ALA A 133 18.29 15.42 -18.02
C ALA A 133 18.68 13.99 -18.35
N PHE A 134 18.77 13.66 -19.62
CA PHE A 134 18.97 12.29 -20.09
C PHE A 134 17.90 11.35 -19.46
N ASP A 135 18.33 10.25 -18.85
CA ASP A 135 17.45 9.27 -18.19
C ASP A 135 17.24 9.53 -16.70
N THR A 136 17.55 10.75 -16.24
CA THR A 136 17.42 11.16 -14.84
C THR A 136 16.33 12.20 -14.70
N GLU A 137 15.39 11.96 -13.76
CA GLU A 137 14.31 12.88 -13.39
C GLU A 137 14.44 13.29 -11.93
N LEU A 138 14.39 14.58 -11.66
CA LEU A 138 14.28 15.17 -10.33
C LEU A 138 12.88 15.77 -10.17
N LYS A 139 12.17 15.41 -9.11
CA LYS A 139 10.90 16.04 -8.72
C LYS A 139 11.01 16.70 -7.36
N ALA A 140 10.36 17.86 -7.19
CA ALA A 140 10.31 18.58 -5.92
C ALA A 140 8.92 19.18 -5.70
N GLY A 141 8.28 18.85 -4.60
CA GLY A 141 6.91 19.29 -4.26
C GLY A 141 6.09 18.22 -3.58
N ASP A 142 4.81 18.12 -3.93
CA ASP A 142 3.91 17.07 -3.44
C ASP A 142 3.97 15.87 -4.38
N LEU A 143 4.44 14.73 -3.88
CA LEU A 143 4.82 13.53 -4.62
C LEU A 143 3.90 12.36 -4.31
N PHE A 144 3.62 11.53 -5.30
CA PHE A 144 3.11 10.17 -5.12
C PHE A 144 4.33 9.23 -5.11
N LEU A 145 4.62 8.63 -3.95
CA LEU A 145 5.76 7.73 -3.77
C LEU A 145 5.25 6.30 -3.59
N SER A 146 5.94 5.34 -4.21
CA SER A 146 5.57 3.93 -4.16
C SER A 146 6.82 3.06 -4.30
N ASN A 147 7.47 2.77 -3.17
CA ASN A 147 8.58 1.81 -3.10
C ASN A 147 8.53 1.06 -1.76
N PRO A 148 9.32 0.01 -1.55
CA PRO A 148 9.21 -0.85 -0.37
C PRO A 148 9.41 -0.17 0.98
N VAL A 149 10.07 0.97 1.03
CA VAL A 149 10.36 1.68 2.29
C VAL A 149 9.55 2.95 2.49
N ILE A 150 9.01 3.53 1.39
CA ILE A 150 8.06 4.65 1.46
C ILE A 150 7.03 4.52 0.33
N ALA A 151 5.79 4.24 0.69
CA ALA A 151 4.68 4.16 -0.26
C ALA A 151 3.45 4.88 0.30
N GLY A 152 2.81 5.67 -0.52
CA GLY A 152 1.54 6.32 -0.17
C GLY A 152 0.39 5.33 -0.12
N GLY A 153 -0.45 5.40 0.90
CA GLY A 153 -1.64 4.56 1.00
C GLY A 153 -2.66 4.87 -0.08
N GLU A 154 -3.07 3.83 -0.81
CA GLU A 154 -4.14 3.88 -1.81
C GLU A 154 -5.33 2.96 -1.46
N THR A 155 -5.31 2.36 -0.28
CA THR A 155 -6.32 1.40 0.19
C THR A 155 -7.63 2.06 0.64
N ARG A 156 -7.76 3.38 0.47
CA ARG A 156 -8.95 4.19 0.83
C ARG A 156 -9.42 5.03 -0.38
N MET A 157 -10.33 5.96 -0.11
CA MET A 157 -11.02 6.74 -1.14
C MET A 157 -10.10 7.69 -1.92
N LEU A 158 -9.18 8.36 -1.26
CA LEU A 158 -8.18 9.25 -1.87
C LEU A 158 -6.77 8.71 -1.60
N PRO A 159 -5.78 8.96 -2.46
CA PRO A 159 -4.40 8.58 -2.19
C PRO A 159 -3.70 9.51 -1.19
N GLN A 160 -2.70 8.95 -0.50
CA GLN A 160 -1.75 9.69 0.30
C GLN A 160 -0.67 10.32 -0.58
N THR A 161 -0.15 11.50 -0.20
CA THR A 161 0.98 12.15 -0.87
C THR A 161 2.04 12.57 0.14
N PHE A 162 3.25 12.83 -0.37
CA PHE A 162 4.40 13.27 0.44
C PHE A 162 4.96 14.57 -0.12
N ARG A 163 5.40 15.47 0.75
CA ARG A 163 6.11 16.68 0.35
C ARG A 163 7.59 16.48 0.53
N GLY A 164 8.33 16.59 -0.59
CA GLY A 164 9.76 16.31 -0.59
C GLY A 164 10.42 16.48 -1.94
N VAL A 165 11.53 15.78 -2.10
CA VAL A 165 12.32 15.73 -3.34
C VAL A 165 12.60 14.26 -3.65
N SER A 166 12.47 13.86 -4.91
CA SER A 166 12.84 12.52 -5.41
C SER A 166 13.67 12.63 -6.68
N LEU A 167 14.64 11.76 -6.81
CA LEU A 167 15.48 11.56 -7.98
C LEU A 167 15.28 10.14 -8.48
N THR A 168 14.99 9.96 -9.77
CA THR A 168 14.92 8.63 -10.42
C THR A 168 15.86 8.59 -11.62
N ASN A 169 16.45 7.43 -11.88
CA ASN A 169 17.34 7.22 -13.02
C ASN A 169 17.04 5.87 -13.70
N HIS A 170 16.99 5.88 -15.03
CA HIS A 170 16.71 4.72 -15.89
C HIS A 170 17.80 4.49 -16.94
N SER A 171 19.04 4.97 -16.71
CA SER A 171 20.15 4.88 -17.68
C SER A 171 20.60 3.45 -17.99
N ILE A 172 20.24 2.49 -17.14
CA ILE A 172 20.56 1.07 -17.32
C ILE A 172 19.27 0.33 -17.62
N ASP A 173 19.25 -0.39 -18.73
CA ASP A 173 18.07 -1.14 -19.15
C ASP A 173 17.62 -2.15 -18.08
N GLY A 174 16.33 -2.13 -17.79
CA GLY A 174 15.71 -2.94 -16.74
C GLY A 174 16.06 -2.52 -15.30
N LEU A 175 16.85 -1.46 -15.06
CA LEU A 175 17.19 -0.97 -13.73
C LEU A 175 16.64 0.44 -13.50
N MET A 176 15.76 0.57 -12.51
CA MET A 176 15.36 1.85 -11.94
C MET A 176 16.15 2.10 -10.65
N LEU A 177 16.83 3.22 -10.58
CA LEU A 177 17.43 3.71 -9.33
C LEU A 177 16.65 4.92 -8.85
N GLU A 178 16.47 5.03 -7.54
CA GLU A 178 15.82 6.18 -6.95
C GLU A 178 16.43 6.57 -5.60
N ALA A 179 16.33 7.85 -5.27
CA ALA A 179 16.67 8.40 -3.97
C ALA A 179 15.80 9.62 -3.67
N GLY A 180 15.62 9.94 -2.41
CA GLY A 180 14.85 11.12 -2.05
C GLY A 180 14.78 11.41 -0.56
N GLN A 181 14.11 12.51 -0.27
CA GLN A 181 13.79 12.95 1.07
C GLN A 181 12.38 13.53 1.11
N ALA A 182 11.58 13.14 2.09
CA ALA A 182 10.27 13.71 2.37
C ALA A 182 10.21 14.21 3.83
N SER A 183 9.56 15.36 4.06
CA SER A 183 9.44 15.96 5.40
C SER A 183 8.02 15.95 5.93
N PHE A 184 7.04 15.84 5.05
CA PHE A 184 5.62 15.83 5.40
C PHE A 184 4.86 14.80 4.58
N THR A 185 3.77 14.32 5.14
CA THR A 185 2.76 13.54 4.43
C THR A 185 1.42 14.26 4.47
N LYS A 186 0.61 14.10 3.43
CA LYS A 186 -0.81 14.42 3.44
C LYS A 186 -1.57 13.09 3.47
N PRO A 187 -2.14 12.70 4.61
CA PRO A 187 -2.93 11.49 4.75
C PRO A 187 -4.11 11.45 3.76
N TYR A 188 -4.52 10.26 3.37
CA TYR A 188 -5.60 10.06 2.41
C TYR A 188 -6.98 10.55 2.90
N ASN A 189 -7.17 10.73 4.20
CA ASN A 189 -8.41 11.19 4.84
C ASN A 189 -8.29 12.58 5.50
N GLN A 190 -7.37 13.42 5.04
CA GLN A 190 -7.16 14.77 5.58
C GLN A 190 -6.88 15.76 4.45
N SER A 191 -7.11 17.06 4.71
CA SER A 191 -6.78 18.15 3.78
C SER A 191 -5.37 18.71 4.01
N GLY A 192 -4.83 18.61 5.22
CA GLY A 192 -3.57 19.20 5.64
C GLY A 192 -2.40 18.23 5.58
N HIS A 193 -1.19 18.79 5.52
CA HIS A 193 0.06 18.05 5.71
C HIS A 193 0.38 17.92 7.20
N ARG A 194 1.03 16.81 7.57
CA ARG A 194 1.62 16.60 8.89
C ARG A 194 3.00 15.96 8.77
N ARG A 195 3.75 15.88 9.85
CA ARG A 195 5.01 15.13 9.89
C ARG A 195 4.76 13.66 9.57
N ILE A 196 5.78 13.01 9.02
CA ILE A 196 5.75 11.57 8.77
C ILE A 196 5.92 10.87 10.12
N ASP A 197 5.05 9.94 10.43
CA ASP A 197 5.06 9.11 11.62
C ASP A 197 4.89 7.63 11.27
N THR A 198 4.85 6.77 12.25
CA THR A 198 4.78 5.32 12.10
C THR A 198 3.37 4.80 12.32
N PHE A 199 3.06 3.62 11.79
CA PHE A 199 1.74 3.05 11.88
C PHE A 199 1.42 2.48 13.28
N TYR A 200 2.38 1.77 13.89
CA TYR A 200 2.19 1.10 15.18
C TYR A 200 2.83 1.82 16.36
N GLY A 201 3.85 2.64 16.10
CA GLY A 201 4.57 3.36 17.13
C GLY A 201 3.81 4.57 17.67
N SER A 202 3.94 4.82 18.96
CA SER A 202 3.43 6.02 19.62
C SER A 202 4.62 6.89 20.04
N LEU A 203 4.80 8.04 19.38
CA LEU A 203 5.86 8.99 19.73
C LEU A 203 5.60 9.64 21.08
N PRO A 204 6.65 9.98 21.86
CA PRO A 204 6.52 10.81 23.05
C PRO A 204 5.87 12.16 22.71
N GLU A 205 5.10 12.71 23.65
CA GLU A 205 4.43 14.00 23.49
C GLU A 205 5.43 15.11 23.10
N GLY A 206 5.11 15.86 22.05
CA GLY A 206 5.95 16.93 21.53
C GLY A 206 7.14 16.47 20.68
N SER A 207 7.32 15.18 20.48
CA SER A 207 8.35 14.64 19.59
C SER A 207 7.81 14.44 18.17
N GLU A 208 8.67 14.62 17.17
CA GLU A 208 8.36 14.38 15.77
C GLU A 208 9.61 13.95 15.00
N SER A 209 9.46 13.14 13.96
CA SER A 209 10.50 12.94 12.95
C SER A 209 10.42 14.05 11.91
N ARG A 210 11.57 14.60 11.53
CA ARG A 210 11.62 15.74 10.59
C ARG A 210 11.72 15.28 9.15
N HIS A 211 12.40 14.16 8.91
CA HIS A 211 12.72 13.69 7.57
C HIS A 211 12.63 12.17 7.46
N MET A 212 12.15 11.75 6.29
CA MET A 212 12.29 10.39 5.78
C MET A 212 13.23 10.43 4.58
N ASN A 213 14.37 9.75 4.66
CA ASN A 213 15.34 9.62 3.60
C ASN A 213 15.24 8.21 3.00
N TRP A 214 15.44 8.06 1.68
CA TRP A 214 15.52 6.75 1.06
C TRP A 214 16.47 6.76 -0.13
N ALA A 215 17.03 5.58 -0.44
CA ALA A 215 17.73 5.31 -1.66
C ALA A 215 17.63 3.81 -1.98
N GLY A 216 17.58 3.48 -3.26
CA GLY A 216 17.51 2.10 -3.68
C GLY A 216 17.26 1.94 -5.15
N GLY A 217 16.88 0.74 -5.55
CA GLY A 217 16.50 0.46 -6.92
C GLY A 217 15.83 -0.89 -7.08
N THR A 218 15.16 -1.01 -8.19
CA THR A 218 14.49 -2.23 -8.66
C THR A 218 15.09 -2.65 -9.99
N TRP A 219 15.53 -3.89 -10.09
CA TRP A 219 16.11 -4.47 -11.28
C TRP A 219 15.22 -5.56 -11.86
N ASN A 220 14.79 -5.34 -13.09
CA ASN A 220 13.97 -6.26 -13.88
C ASN A 220 14.64 -6.50 -15.25
N PRO A 221 15.73 -7.31 -15.31
CA PRO A 221 16.48 -7.55 -16.55
C PRO A 221 15.73 -8.41 -17.56
N SER A 222 14.65 -9.04 -17.12
CA SER A 222 13.76 -9.86 -17.95
C SER A 222 12.37 -9.92 -17.37
N PRO A 223 11.31 -10.22 -18.14
CA PRO A 223 9.94 -10.37 -17.62
C PRO A 223 9.79 -11.42 -16.50
N SER A 224 10.79 -12.28 -16.32
CA SER A 224 10.75 -13.38 -15.35
C SER A 224 11.42 -13.04 -14.02
N LEU A 225 12.32 -12.05 -13.95
CA LEU A 225 13.10 -11.75 -12.75
C LEU A 225 12.84 -10.33 -12.28
N LEU A 226 12.48 -10.20 -11.01
CA LEU A 226 12.42 -8.91 -10.32
C LEU A 226 13.21 -9.03 -9.01
N THR A 227 14.03 -8.03 -8.73
CA THR A 227 14.74 -7.91 -7.46
C THR A 227 14.90 -6.44 -7.11
N SER A 228 14.84 -6.10 -5.83
CA SER A 228 14.99 -4.74 -5.35
C SER A 228 15.93 -4.69 -4.15
N LEU A 229 16.61 -3.56 -3.99
CA LEU A 229 17.40 -3.23 -2.81
C LEU A 229 17.13 -1.79 -2.42
N TYR A 230 16.67 -1.57 -1.18
CA TYR A 230 16.38 -0.25 -0.65
C TYR A 230 16.95 -0.07 0.76
N ALA A 231 17.29 1.17 1.07
CA ALA A 231 17.61 1.63 2.42
C ALA A 231 16.84 2.92 2.70
N ALA A 232 16.35 3.06 3.93
CA ALA A 232 15.66 4.27 4.36
C ALA A 232 15.95 4.59 5.82
N GLU A 233 15.81 5.87 6.16
CA GLU A 233 15.89 6.40 7.52
C GLU A 233 14.66 7.26 7.78
N LEU A 234 13.91 6.92 8.82
CA LEU A 234 12.97 7.84 9.44
C LEU A 234 13.70 8.46 10.64
N GLU A 235 14.08 9.73 10.53
CA GLU A 235 14.96 10.43 11.45
C GLU A 235 14.55 10.25 12.92
N ASP A 236 15.54 9.91 13.77
CA ASP A 236 15.37 9.66 15.20
C ASP A 236 14.46 8.47 15.57
N ILE A 237 14.03 7.66 14.61
CA ILE A 237 13.16 6.51 14.84
C ILE A 237 13.82 5.21 14.37
N TRP A 238 14.01 5.01 13.05
CA TRP A 238 14.63 3.80 12.52
C TRP A 238 15.44 4.00 11.24
N ASN A 239 16.39 3.06 11.03
CA ASN A 239 16.91 2.69 9.71
C ASN A 239 16.25 1.40 9.28
N GLN A 240 15.80 1.34 8.01
CA GLN A 240 15.16 0.18 7.43
C GLN A 240 15.84 -0.18 6.11
N TYR A 241 16.17 -1.46 5.95
CA TYR A 241 16.78 -2.03 4.74
C TYR A 241 15.85 -3.10 4.19
N TYR A 242 15.70 -3.10 2.88
CA TYR A 242 14.83 -4.05 2.18
C TYR A 242 15.57 -4.72 1.03
N VAL A 243 15.31 -6.01 0.86
CA VAL A 243 15.67 -6.78 -0.33
C VAL A 243 14.53 -7.71 -0.71
N ASP A 244 14.27 -7.83 -2.00
CA ASP A 244 13.36 -8.84 -2.53
C ASP A 244 13.98 -9.61 -3.69
N PHE A 245 13.35 -10.75 -3.96
CA PHE A 245 13.62 -11.58 -5.11
C PHE A 245 12.32 -12.27 -5.54
N SER A 246 11.97 -12.17 -6.80
CA SER A 246 10.86 -12.90 -7.40
C SER A 246 11.25 -13.41 -8.78
N TYR A 247 10.98 -14.70 -9.03
CA TYR A 247 11.30 -15.33 -10.30
C TYR A 247 10.11 -16.12 -10.83
N THR A 248 9.63 -15.76 -12.02
CA THR A 248 8.54 -16.49 -12.69
C THR A 248 9.12 -17.52 -13.65
N HIS A 249 8.97 -18.80 -13.34
CA HIS A 249 9.30 -19.92 -14.19
C HIS A 249 8.10 -20.40 -14.98
N VAL A 250 8.12 -20.21 -16.30
CA VAL A 250 7.10 -20.73 -17.20
C VAL A 250 7.45 -22.18 -17.52
N VAL A 251 6.65 -23.12 -16.98
CA VAL A 251 6.83 -24.57 -17.22
C VAL A 251 6.25 -24.94 -18.58
N ASN A 252 5.06 -24.41 -18.93
CA ASN A 252 4.40 -24.54 -20.22
C ASN A 252 3.31 -23.46 -20.36
N ASP A 253 2.55 -23.47 -21.46
CA ASP A 253 1.52 -22.47 -21.77
C ASP A 253 0.39 -22.39 -20.72
N GLN A 254 0.25 -23.37 -19.85
CA GLN A 254 -0.80 -23.41 -18.81
C GLN A 254 -0.28 -23.32 -17.40
N LEU A 255 1.02 -23.52 -17.17
CA LEU A 255 1.60 -23.56 -15.83
C LEU A 255 2.79 -22.63 -15.71
N SER A 256 2.72 -21.70 -14.77
CA SER A 256 3.86 -20.94 -14.29
C SER A 256 3.99 -21.04 -12.76
N LEU A 257 5.21 -20.98 -12.27
CA LEU A 257 5.56 -21.00 -10.84
C LEU A 257 6.33 -19.73 -10.52
N THR A 258 6.00 -19.10 -9.39
CA THR A 258 6.64 -17.86 -8.95
C THR A 258 7.04 -17.98 -7.47
N PRO A 259 8.25 -18.49 -7.17
CA PRO A 259 8.85 -18.30 -5.85
C PRO A 259 9.19 -16.82 -5.62
N ALA A 260 8.96 -16.33 -4.39
CA ALA A 260 9.35 -14.99 -3.98
C ALA A 260 9.87 -14.98 -2.55
N LEU A 261 10.74 -14.01 -2.27
CA LEU A 261 11.31 -13.70 -0.97
C LEU A 261 11.28 -12.19 -0.77
N HIS A 262 10.79 -11.75 0.39
CA HIS A 262 10.89 -10.37 0.86
C HIS A 262 11.57 -10.36 2.22
N PHE A 263 12.50 -9.45 2.43
CA PHE A 263 13.23 -9.33 3.68
C PHE A 263 13.42 -7.87 4.06
N TYR A 264 13.09 -7.56 5.31
CA TYR A 264 13.39 -6.28 5.95
C TYR A 264 14.29 -6.47 7.17
N HIS A 265 15.26 -5.58 7.33
CA HIS A 265 15.98 -5.36 8.57
C HIS A 265 15.70 -3.94 9.05
N THR A 266 15.22 -3.78 10.28
CA THR A 266 14.89 -2.49 10.87
C THR A 266 15.58 -2.35 12.21
N GLN A 267 16.29 -1.24 12.42
CA GLN A 267 16.98 -0.93 13.69
C GLN A 267 16.71 0.53 14.07
N ASP A 268 16.73 0.84 15.36
CA ASP A 268 16.61 2.20 15.84
C ASP A 268 17.77 3.09 15.37
N THR A 269 17.52 4.41 15.29
CA THR A 269 18.51 5.41 14.91
C THR A 269 18.32 6.71 15.71
N GLY A 270 19.37 7.52 15.78
CA GLY A 270 19.34 8.84 16.39
C GLY A 270 18.92 8.81 17.86
N GLN A 271 17.87 9.53 18.21
CA GLN A 271 17.32 9.61 19.57
C GLN A 271 16.50 8.38 19.97
N ALA A 272 16.24 7.44 19.05
CA ALA A 272 15.44 6.25 19.28
C ALA A 272 14.08 6.57 19.94
N LEU A 273 13.32 7.50 19.37
CA LEU A 273 12.10 8.05 19.96
C LEU A 273 11.03 7.00 20.33
N LEU A 274 11.04 5.84 19.67
CA LEU A 274 10.16 4.71 19.99
C LEU A 274 10.82 3.68 20.92
N GLY A 275 12.08 3.92 21.35
CA GLY A 275 12.92 2.97 22.08
C GLY A 275 13.69 2.05 21.14
N LYS A 276 14.24 0.97 21.69
CA LYS A 276 15.10 0.04 20.95
C LYS A 276 14.31 -0.72 19.89
N ILE A 277 14.81 -0.74 18.67
CA ILE A 277 14.29 -1.52 17.55
C ILE A 277 15.41 -2.41 17.01
N ASP A 278 15.16 -3.70 16.89
CA ASP A 278 16.02 -4.68 16.21
C ASP A 278 15.11 -5.77 15.68
N ASN A 279 14.73 -5.65 14.42
CA ASN A 279 13.69 -6.46 13.81
C ASN A 279 14.14 -6.97 12.45
N ASN A 280 14.08 -8.30 12.27
CA ASN A 280 14.29 -8.96 10.98
C ASN A 280 12.98 -9.60 10.55
N THR A 281 12.32 -9.02 9.57
CA THR A 281 11.03 -9.51 9.06
C THR A 281 11.20 -10.03 7.64
N TYR A 282 10.68 -11.24 7.39
CA TYR A 282 10.71 -11.82 6.05
C TYR A 282 9.45 -12.61 5.72
N SER A 283 9.16 -12.70 4.43
CA SER A 283 8.19 -13.62 3.89
C SER A 283 8.79 -14.42 2.73
N ILE A 284 8.40 -15.68 2.63
CA ILE A 284 8.74 -16.58 1.53
C ILE A 284 7.43 -17.12 0.98
N SER A 285 7.27 -17.06 -0.33
CA SER A 285 6.06 -17.54 -0.98
C SER A 285 6.33 -18.34 -2.23
N LEU A 286 5.34 -19.14 -2.61
CA LEU A 286 5.27 -19.84 -3.88
C LEU A 286 3.87 -19.62 -4.48
N GLY A 287 3.84 -18.95 -5.63
CA GLY A 287 2.67 -18.83 -6.48
C GLY A 287 2.70 -19.86 -7.62
N ALA A 288 1.54 -20.32 -8.03
CA ALA A 288 1.34 -21.14 -9.21
C ALA A 288 0.10 -20.67 -9.98
N ASN A 289 0.26 -20.42 -11.29
CA ASN A 289 -0.86 -20.17 -12.20
C ASN A 289 -1.07 -21.40 -13.07
N VAL A 290 -2.30 -21.91 -13.09
CA VAL A 290 -2.71 -23.11 -13.85
C VAL A 290 -3.93 -22.77 -14.68
N GLY A 291 -3.74 -22.43 -15.95
CA GLY A 291 -4.81 -21.89 -16.79
C GLY A 291 -5.42 -20.62 -16.17
N TYR A 292 -6.69 -20.69 -15.83
CA TYR A 292 -7.43 -19.58 -15.20
C TYR A 292 -7.40 -19.61 -13.65
N HIS A 293 -6.69 -20.56 -13.04
CA HIS A 293 -6.57 -20.71 -11.61
C HIS A 293 -5.24 -20.12 -11.12
N SER A 294 -5.26 -19.46 -9.98
CA SER A 294 -4.07 -19.07 -9.25
C SER A 294 -4.11 -19.64 -7.83
N VAL A 295 -2.99 -20.15 -7.37
CA VAL A 295 -2.82 -20.65 -6.00
C VAL A 295 -1.54 -20.08 -5.44
N SER A 296 -1.54 -19.61 -4.20
CA SER A 296 -0.30 -19.23 -3.52
C SER A 296 -0.29 -19.66 -2.07
N ALA A 297 0.91 -20.01 -1.59
CA ALA A 297 1.18 -20.26 -0.18
C ALA A 297 2.35 -19.39 0.26
N ALA A 298 2.28 -18.84 1.48
CA ALA A 298 3.34 -18.02 2.02
C ALA A 298 3.55 -18.30 3.52
N TYR A 299 4.78 -18.12 3.95
CA TYR A 299 5.19 -18.10 5.34
C TYR A 299 5.88 -16.76 5.63
N GLN A 300 5.51 -16.12 6.75
CA GLN A 300 6.09 -14.85 7.18
C GLN A 300 6.55 -14.96 8.63
N ARG A 301 7.66 -14.31 8.94
CA ARG A 301 8.25 -14.26 10.28
C ARG A 301 8.67 -12.84 10.60
N VAL A 302 8.21 -12.33 11.73
CA VAL A 302 8.77 -11.17 12.41
C VAL A 302 9.71 -11.68 13.51
N ASN A 303 10.99 -11.39 13.41
CA ASN A 303 11.99 -11.79 14.40
C ASN A 303 12.53 -10.55 15.10
N GLY A 304 11.91 -10.18 16.20
CA GLY A 304 12.18 -8.99 17.01
C GLY A 304 11.09 -8.76 18.05
N ASN A 305 11.41 -8.02 19.10
CA ASN A 305 10.47 -7.72 20.19
C ASN A 305 9.56 -6.52 19.90
N THR A 306 9.69 -5.89 18.73
CA THR A 306 8.80 -4.86 18.20
C THR A 306 8.03 -5.39 17.01
N PRO A 307 6.85 -4.83 16.66
CA PRO A 307 6.22 -5.13 15.37
C PRO A 307 7.15 -4.71 14.22
N PHE A 308 6.98 -5.31 13.04
CA PHE A 308 7.45 -4.68 11.82
C PHE A 308 6.57 -3.45 11.56
N ASP A 309 7.17 -2.26 11.60
CA ASP A 309 6.46 -1.00 11.48
C ASP A 309 6.85 -0.26 10.19
N TYR A 310 5.98 0.62 9.73
CA TYR A 310 6.09 1.33 8.48
C TYR A 310 5.43 2.71 8.57
N ILE A 311 5.44 3.48 7.50
CA ILE A 311 4.86 4.84 7.46
C ILE A 311 3.35 4.78 7.72
N ASN A 312 2.88 5.60 8.63
CA ASN A 312 1.47 5.69 9.02
C ASN A 312 0.57 6.00 7.82
N LEU A 313 -0.48 5.18 7.67
CA LEU A 313 -1.42 5.21 6.55
C LEU A 313 -0.79 4.92 5.17
N GLY A 314 0.49 4.50 5.14
CA GLY A 314 1.19 4.10 3.93
C GLY A 314 0.96 2.63 3.57
N ASP A 315 1.48 2.24 2.41
CA ASP A 315 1.42 0.88 1.87
C ASP A 315 2.82 0.26 1.72
N SER A 316 3.85 0.75 2.45
CA SER A 316 5.22 0.21 2.44
C SER A 316 5.35 -1.08 3.28
N VAL A 317 4.45 -2.03 3.04
CA VAL A 317 4.42 -3.37 3.63
C VAL A 317 4.50 -4.40 2.50
N TYR A 318 5.71 -4.60 1.98
CA TYR A 318 5.95 -5.56 0.89
C TYR A 318 6.22 -6.94 1.48
N LEU A 319 5.21 -7.48 2.16
CA LEU A 319 5.20 -8.79 2.81
C LEU A 319 3.98 -9.59 2.35
N ASP A 320 4.16 -10.91 2.19
CA ASP A 320 3.13 -11.75 1.57
C ASP A 320 1.86 -11.92 2.41
N ASN A 321 1.95 -11.84 3.73
CA ASN A 321 0.82 -12.15 4.63
C ASN A 321 -0.01 -10.93 5.05
N SER A 322 0.37 -9.70 4.64
CA SER A 322 -0.48 -8.53 4.84
C SER A 322 -1.85 -8.74 4.16
N ARG A 323 -2.93 -8.45 4.88
CA ARG A 323 -4.31 -8.74 4.45
C ARG A 323 -5.15 -7.47 4.36
N MET A 324 -6.43 -7.65 4.11
CA MET A 324 -7.37 -6.54 3.99
C MET A 324 -7.52 -5.75 5.29
N TYR A 325 -7.45 -6.43 6.43
CA TYR A 325 -7.63 -5.86 7.74
C TYR A 325 -6.35 -5.89 8.59
N SER A 326 -5.63 -7.01 8.66
CA SER A 326 -4.45 -7.21 9.50
C SER A 326 -3.19 -7.50 8.69
N ASP A 327 -2.03 -7.01 9.14
CA ASP A 327 -0.76 -7.16 8.43
C ASP A 327 0.07 -8.38 8.83
N PHE A 328 -0.29 -9.07 9.91
CA PHE A 328 0.46 -10.22 10.43
C PHE A 328 1.94 -9.91 10.71
N ASN A 329 2.20 -8.74 11.28
CA ASN A 329 3.54 -8.22 11.52
C ASN A 329 3.82 -7.84 12.99
N GLY A 330 3.11 -8.50 13.92
CA GLY A 330 3.31 -8.34 15.36
C GLY A 330 4.67 -8.85 15.86
N PRO A 331 5.10 -8.45 17.08
CA PRO A 331 6.38 -8.87 17.67
C PRO A 331 6.52 -10.39 17.73
N ASN A 332 7.64 -10.92 17.26
CA ASN A 332 7.93 -12.37 17.24
C ASN A 332 6.88 -13.23 16.54
N GLU A 333 6.08 -12.63 15.67
CA GLU A 333 4.99 -13.32 14.97
C GLU A 333 5.51 -14.32 13.94
N ARG A 334 4.84 -15.48 13.87
CA ARG A 334 4.91 -16.45 12.79
C ARG A 334 3.54 -16.57 12.15
N SER A 335 3.47 -16.38 10.85
CA SER A 335 2.20 -16.50 10.13
C SER A 335 2.36 -17.28 8.83
N TRP A 336 1.24 -17.84 8.35
CA TRP A 336 1.17 -18.47 7.05
C TRP A 336 -0.11 -18.06 6.34
N LYS A 337 -0.07 -18.10 5.03
CA LYS A 337 -1.19 -17.77 4.14
C LYS A 337 -1.39 -18.86 3.09
N LEU A 338 -2.66 -19.11 2.77
CA LEU A 338 -3.10 -19.78 1.54
C LEU A 338 -4.07 -18.87 0.81
N GLN A 339 -3.92 -18.79 -0.51
CA GLN A 339 -4.81 -18.02 -1.37
C GLN A 339 -5.11 -18.80 -2.63
N TYR A 340 -6.36 -18.71 -3.08
CA TYR A 340 -6.85 -19.24 -4.34
C TYR A 340 -7.54 -18.13 -5.12
N GLY A 341 -7.27 -18.01 -6.40
CA GLY A 341 -7.95 -17.08 -7.31
C GLY A 341 -8.46 -17.78 -8.56
N TYR A 342 -9.48 -17.18 -9.18
CA TYR A 342 -10.04 -17.64 -10.45
C TYR A 342 -10.37 -16.47 -11.37
N ASP A 343 -9.95 -16.57 -12.63
CA ASP A 343 -10.31 -15.67 -13.73
C ASP A 343 -11.48 -16.27 -14.51
N PHE A 344 -12.63 -15.63 -14.45
CA PHE A 344 -13.86 -16.11 -15.07
C PHE A 344 -13.89 -15.93 -16.60
N SER A 345 -12.88 -15.35 -17.22
CA SER A 345 -12.73 -15.36 -18.67
C SER A 345 -12.72 -16.79 -19.21
N GLY A 346 -12.21 -17.76 -18.42
CA GLY A 346 -12.31 -19.20 -18.72
C GLY A 346 -13.72 -19.75 -18.78
N LEU A 347 -14.70 -19.06 -18.22
CA LEU A 347 -16.13 -19.39 -18.27
C LEU A 347 -16.93 -18.41 -19.15
N GLY A 348 -16.25 -17.58 -19.95
CA GLY A 348 -16.88 -16.61 -20.85
C GLY A 348 -17.33 -15.31 -20.19
N VAL A 349 -16.80 -14.98 -18.99
CA VAL A 349 -17.06 -13.71 -18.30
C VAL A 349 -15.73 -12.95 -18.13
N PRO A 350 -15.19 -12.36 -19.21
CA PRO A 350 -13.94 -11.61 -19.14
C PRO A 350 -14.10 -10.38 -18.22
N GLY A 351 -13.04 -10.06 -17.48
CA GLY A 351 -13.03 -8.96 -16.52
C GLY A 351 -13.52 -9.31 -15.12
N LEU A 352 -14.15 -10.49 -14.92
CA LEU A 352 -14.52 -10.96 -13.59
C LEU A 352 -13.41 -11.84 -13.01
N THR A 353 -12.91 -11.46 -11.82
CA THR A 353 -11.97 -12.26 -11.03
C THR A 353 -12.46 -12.42 -9.61
N THR A 354 -12.07 -13.53 -8.97
CA THR A 354 -12.32 -13.73 -7.54
C THR A 354 -11.06 -14.23 -6.85
N SER A 355 -10.89 -13.89 -5.57
CA SER A 355 -9.90 -14.54 -4.73
C SER A 355 -10.45 -14.83 -3.34
N LEU A 356 -10.00 -15.94 -2.77
CA LEU A 356 -10.26 -16.35 -1.40
C LEU A 356 -8.91 -16.58 -0.71
N SER A 357 -8.69 -15.97 0.44
CA SER A 357 -7.49 -16.18 1.22
C SER A 357 -7.79 -16.53 2.67
N TYR A 358 -6.84 -17.21 3.29
CA TYR A 358 -6.82 -17.47 4.71
C TYR A 358 -5.39 -17.29 5.23
N SER A 359 -5.25 -16.43 6.25
CA SER A 359 -3.99 -16.20 6.95
C SER A 359 -4.17 -16.46 8.43
N ARG A 360 -3.12 -16.98 9.08
CA ARG A 360 -3.10 -17.22 10.52
C ARG A 360 -1.73 -16.91 11.09
N GLY A 361 -1.73 -16.16 12.21
CA GLY A 361 -0.56 -15.76 12.95
C GLY A 361 -0.59 -16.25 14.41
N GLU A 362 0.58 -16.46 14.98
CA GLU A 362 0.77 -16.65 16.42
C GLU A 362 2.07 -15.97 16.87
N MET A 363 2.06 -15.41 18.08
CA MET A 363 3.18 -14.69 18.66
C MET A 363 3.26 -14.86 20.18
N ASP A 364 4.42 -14.54 20.74
CA ASP A 364 4.63 -14.41 22.18
C ASP A 364 4.76 -12.92 22.54
N MET A 365 3.78 -12.37 23.23
CA MET A 365 3.72 -10.95 23.61
C MET A 365 4.27 -10.70 25.02
N THR A 366 4.72 -11.72 25.74
CA THR A 366 5.20 -11.57 27.13
C THR A 366 6.52 -10.82 27.23
N GLU A 367 7.28 -10.76 26.14
CA GLU A 367 8.55 -10.05 26.02
C GLU A 367 8.49 -8.89 25.00
N ALA A 368 7.29 -8.64 24.41
CA ALA A 368 7.11 -7.60 23.43
C ALA A 368 7.38 -6.21 24.03
N ALA A 369 8.02 -5.34 23.25
CA ALA A 369 8.27 -3.95 23.56
C ALA A 369 9.00 -3.67 24.90
N ARG A 370 9.72 -4.63 25.48
CA ARG A 370 10.39 -4.50 26.78
C ARG A 370 11.27 -3.24 26.88
N ASP A 371 12.03 -2.94 25.81
CA ASP A 371 12.95 -1.81 25.73
C ASP A 371 12.47 -0.74 24.73
N SER A 372 11.17 -0.75 24.39
CA SER A 372 10.60 0.02 23.28
C SER A 372 9.29 0.67 23.71
N ALA A 373 9.39 1.75 24.49
CA ALA A 373 8.24 2.42 25.11
C ALA A 373 7.15 2.83 24.08
N GLY A 374 7.56 3.20 22.86
CA GLY A 374 6.64 3.57 21.79
C GLY A 374 5.76 2.41 21.28
N TYR A 375 6.12 1.17 21.61
CA TYR A 375 5.35 -0.03 21.25
C TYR A 375 4.75 -0.74 22.47
N SER A 376 4.66 -0.06 23.60
CA SER A 376 4.18 -0.65 24.89
C SER A 376 2.79 -1.29 24.79
N GLY A 377 1.94 -0.85 23.86
CA GLY A 377 0.64 -1.47 23.58
C GLY A 377 0.70 -2.94 23.12
N TRP A 378 1.87 -3.42 22.68
CA TRP A 378 2.08 -4.81 22.29
C TRP A 378 2.47 -5.73 23.45
N TYR A 379 2.88 -5.18 24.59
CA TYR A 379 3.22 -6.01 25.77
C TYR A 379 1.96 -6.59 26.42
N ASN A 380 1.92 -7.91 26.61
CA ASN A 380 0.85 -8.58 27.32
C ASN A 380 1.43 -9.76 28.14
N PRO A 381 1.41 -9.69 29.49
CA PRO A 381 1.94 -10.76 30.34
C PRO A 381 1.20 -12.11 30.16
N ASP A 382 -0.06 -12.08 29.71
CA ASP A 382 -0.87 -13.26 29.43
C ASP A 382 -0.83 -13.67 27.94
N GLY A 383 -0.06 -12.95 27.12
CA GLY A 383 0.01 -13.09 25.66
C GLY A 383 1.00 -14.14 25.14
N LYS A 384 1.35 -15.17 25.92
CA LYS A 384 2.35 -16.19 25.51
C LYS A 384 1.99 -16.94 24.23
N ASN A 385 0.72 -17.15 23.95
CA ASN A 385 0.21 -17.82 22.76
C ASN A 385 -0.86 -16.96 22.10
N ALA A 386 -0.59 -15.66 21.93
CA ALA A 386 -1.47 -14.76 21.23
C ALA A 386 -1.63 -15.20 19.77
N ARG A 387 -2.86 -15.26 19.29
CA ARG A 387 -3.18 -15.77 17.95
C ARG A 387 -4.25 -14.91 17.31
N HIS A 388 -4.14 -14.77 15.98
CA HIS A 388 -5.21 -14.22 15.17
C HIS A 388 -5.25 -14.90 13.80
N TRP A 389 -6.35 -14.73 13.11
CA TRP A 389 -6.51 -15.20 11.74
C TRP A 389 -7.45 -14.31 10.96
N GLU A 390 -7.26 -14.28 9.66
CA GLU A 390 -8.12 -13.53 8.74
C GLU A 390 -8.47 -14.39 7.53
N ARG A 391 -9.70 -14.23 7.07
CA ARG A 391 -10.20 -14.81 5.83
C ARG A 391 -10.80 -13.70 5.01
N ASP A 392 -10.34 -13.58 3.76
CA ASP A 392 -10.81 -12.59 2.81
C ASP A 392 -11.46 -13.24 1.61
N LEU A 393 -12.54 -12.63 1.14
CA LEU A 393 -13.13 -12.83 -0.17
C LEU A 393 -13.07 -11.51 -0.94
N ASP A 394 -12.55 -11.56 -2.16
CA ASP A 394 -12.49 -10.45 -3.10
C ASP A 394 -13.18 -10.87 -4.40
N VAL A 395 -14.11 -10.05 -4.89
CA VAL A 395 -14.77 -10.21 -6.18
C VAL A 395 -14.60 -8.90 -6.94
N HIS A 396 -13.94 -8.93 -8.07
CA HIS A 396 -13.61 -7.75 -8.86
C HIS A 396 -14.08 -7.94 -10.30
N TYR A 397 -14.82 -6.98 -10.83
CA TYR A 397 -15.27 -6.93 -12.19
C TYR A 397 -14.85 -5.63 -12.86
N VAL A 398 -14.23 -5.72 -14.03
CA VAL A 398 -13.87 -4.57 -14.89
C VAL A 398 -14.67 -4.68 -16.17
N PHE A 399 -15.42 -3.65 -16.51
CA PHE A 399 -16.16 -3.56 -17.77
C PHE A 399 -15.19 -3.49 -18.95
N GLN A 400 -15.30 -4.44 -19.88
CA GLN A 400 -14.33 -4.62 -20.95
C GLN A 400 -14.63 -3.75 -22.18
N GLU A 401 -15.89 -3.33 -22.36
CA GLU A 401 -16.38 -2.61 -23.54
C GLU A 401 -17.61 -1.75 -23.22
N GLY A 402 -18.08 -0.97 -24.20
CA GLY A 402 -19.25 -0.10 -24.08
C GLY A 402 -18.95 1.22 -23.37
N ASP A 403 -20.00 1.96 -22.99
CA ASP A 403 -19.90 3.28 -22.39
C ASP A 403 -19.26 3.30 -21.00
N PHE A 404 -19.20 2.15 -20.35
CA PHE A 404 -18.59 1.95 -19.03
C PHE A 404 -17.27 1.18 -19.10
N LYS A 405 -16.63 1.12 -20.29
CA LYS A 405 -15.31 0.47 -20.39
C LYS A 405 -14.37 1.04 -19.33
N ASP A 406 -13.56 0.15 -18.72
CA ASP A 406 -12.61 0.41 -17.65
C ASP A 406 -13.24 0.81 -16.28
N LEU A 407 -14.57 1.01 -16.18
CA LEU A 407 -15.23 1.06 -14.88
C LEU A 407 -15.05 -0.27 -14.17
N SER A 408 -14.66 -0.22 -12.90
CA SER A 408 -14.53 -1.42 -12.07
C SER A 408 -15.46 -1.40 -10.86
N VAL A 409 -15.91 -2.59 -10.46
CA VAL A 409 -16.67 -2.81 -9.21
C VAL A 409 -15.97 -3.90 -8.43
N GLN A 410 -15.58 -3.60 -7.19
CA GLN A 410 -14.93 -4.53 -6.29
C GLN A 410 -15.75 -4.71 -5.02
N LEU A 411 -16.03 -5.96 -4.67
CA LEU A 411 -16.67 -6.37 -3.42
C LEU A 411 -15.64 -7.12 -2.58
N ARG A 412 -15.38 -6.65 -1.36
CA ARG A 412 -14.42 -7.27 -0.46
C ARG A 412 -15.05 -7.58 0.88
N TRP A 413 -14.73 -8.72 1.42
CA TRP A 413 -15.17 -9.15 2.73
C TRP A 413 -14.01 -9.77 3.50
N ALA A 414 -13.68 -9.20 4.67
CA ALA A 414 -12.74 -9.79 5.63
C ALA A 414 -13.46 -10.27 6.89
N THR A 415 -12.99 -11.38 7.41
CA THR A 415 -13.35 -11.89 8.74
C THR A 415 -12.07 -12.05 9.53
N HIS A 416 -11.84 -11.20 10.53
CA HIS A 416 -10.69 -11.26 11.43
C HIS A 416 -11.11 -11.72 12.82
N ARG A 417 -10.35 -12.62 13.43
CA ARG A 417 -10.62 -13.17 14.77
C ARG A 417 -9.34 -13.29 15.58
N VAL A 418 -9.45 -12.96 16.86
CA VAL A 418 -8.34 -12.91 17.80
C VAL A 418 -8.57 -13.82 19.00
N SER A 419 -7.49 -14.35 19.57
CA SER A 419 -7.51 -14.98 20.88
C SER A 419 -7.47 -13.95 22.00
N GLN A 420 -7.84 -14.34 23.23
CA GLN A 420 -7.78 -13.47 24.39
C GLN A 420 -6.40 -12.82 24.59
N GLY A 421 -5.31 -13.55 24.32
CA GLY A 421 -3.95 -13.01 24.43
C GLY A 421 -3.62 -11.90 23.43
N TYR A 422 -4.36 -11.80 22.33
CA TYR A 422 -4.19 -10.78 21.28
C TYR A 422 -5.19 -9.62 21.38
N SER A 423 -6.25 -9.77 22.17
CA SER A 423 -7.41 -8.86 22.20
C SER A 423 -7.12 -7.44 22.70
N GLN A 424 -5.96 -7.18 23.29
CA GLN A 424 -5.55 -5.81 23.63
C GLN A 424 -5.00 -5.02 22.44
N VAL A 425 -4.53 -5.72 21.40
CA VAL A 425 -3.97 -5.10 20.18
C VAL A 425 -5.06 -4.89 19.15
N ASP A 426 -5.94 -5.88 18.98
CA ASP A 426 -6.96 -5.87 17.94
C ASP A 426 -8.23 -6.63 18.36
N ASN A 427 -9.28 -6.53 17.55
CA ASN A 427 -10.61 -7.03 17.84
C ASN A 427 -11.08 -8.10 16.86
N ASN A 428 -12.17 -8.79 17.26
CA ASN A 428 -12.95 -9.62 16.34
C ASN A 428 -13.79 -8.73 15.43
N VAL A 429 -13.52 -8.79 14.11
CA VAL A 429 -14.11 -7.87 13.13
C VAL A 429 -14.65 -8.62 11.93
N ASP A 430 -15.78 -8.18 11.40
CA ASP A 430 -16.21 -8.46 10.02
C ASP A 430 -16.23 -7.14 9.25
N GLU A 431 -15.44 -7.05 8.17
CA GLU A 431 -15.33 -5.85 7.36
C GLU A 431 -15.84 -6.11 5.94
N TYR A 432 -16.61 -5.16 5.42
CA TYR A 432 -17.18 -5.18 4.08
C TYR A 432 -16.80 -3.90 3.35
N ARG A 433 -16.30 -4.04 2.11
CA ARG A 433 -16.01 -2.90 1.23
C ARG A 433 -16.74 -3.08 -0.09
N VAL A 434 -17.33 -1.99 -0.58
CA VAL A 434 -17.80 -1.85 -1.95
C VAL A 434 -17.06 -0.68 -2.55
N ILE A 435 -16.32 -0.92 -3.63
CA ILE A 435 -15.50 0.08 -4.30
C ILE A 435 -15.92 0.11 -5.76
N VAL A 436 -16.24 1.29 -6.27
CA VAL A 436 -16.49 1.52 -7.69
C VAL A 436 -15.48 2.57 -8.14
N ASP A 437 -14.62 2.19 -9.08
CA ASP A 437 -13.59 3.05 -9.66
C ASP A 437 -13.88 3.28 -11.14
N TYR A 438 -13.80 4.54 -11.57
CA TYR A 438 -13.92 4.90 -12.96
C TYR A 438 -12.78 5.84 -13.37
N PRO A 439 -11.68 5.28 -13.93
CA PRO A 439 -10.62 6.07 -14.49
C PRO A 439 -11.03 6.65 -15.83
N LEU A 440 -10.67 7.90 -16.07
CA LEU A 440 -10.93 8.64 -17.32
C LEU A 440 -9.64 9.36 -17.73
N ASP A 441 -9.08 8.97 -18.86
CA ASP A 441 -8.02 9.71 -19.51
C ASP A 441 -8.65 10.80 -20.35
N VAL A 442 -8.29 12.06 -20.10
CA VAL A 442 -8.92 13.21 -20.74
C VAL A 442 -8.15 13.61 -22.00
N PHE A 443 -6.80 13.58 -21.94
CA PHE A 443 -5.89 13.79 -23.08
C PHE A 443 -4.49 13.33 -22.75
#